data_c8b65d855fef3abe5b2f83a99c352087
#
_entry.id   c8b65d855fef3abe5b2f83a99c352087
#
_cell.length_a   1.000
_cell.length_b   1.000
_cell.length_c   1.000
_cell.angle_alpha   90.00
_cell.angle_beta   90.00
_cell.angle_gamma   90.00
#
_symmetry.space_group_name_H-M   'P 1'
#
loop_
_entity.id
_entity.type
_entity.pdbx_description
1 polymer ?
#
loop_
_entity_poly.entity_id
_entity_poly.type
_entity_poly.pdbx_seq_one_letter_code
_entity_poly.pdbx_strand_id
1 'polypeptide(L)'
;MFMIGIDPHKGSHTAVVVDRTEAVLDTIRVEADRHQRERLLDWAARFEPRTWAVEGATGLGAMLAQQLVAAGEHVVDVPAKLSSRVRLLERGRIDKTDPNDARSAAIVAWRTPALNVVAGLDEHRVVLRLLADRDHQITAHRTRTVCRLHALLCVLIEGGTGRSLKADKAEELLANINVADPVVAQRVATARQLLAEIRVLDEARDDVRAATAAAVIASGTTVTEVFGIGSLMAAIIIGRTGDIRRFPSSGHFARHNGTAPIEASSGPKARHRLNPRGDRQLNHAIHMAAVTQVRNDTPGRAFYLRKQDEGKTRKEAMRALKRHISDAVYQRLISDTRG
;
A
#
# COMPACT_ATOMS: atom_id res chain seq x y z
N MET A 1 -33.83 -1.69 -6.57
CA MET A 1 -32.36 -1.54 -6.49
C MET A 1 -31.78 -2.93 -6.45
N PHE A 2 -30.81 -3.19 -7.29
CA PHE A 2 -30.13 -4.48 -7.41
C PHE A 2 -28.66 -4.35 -7.02
N MET A 3 -28.05 -5.42 -6.52
CA MET A 3 -26.64 -5.48 -6.23
C MET A 3 -25.98 -6.52 -7.13
N ILE A 4 -24.97 -6.10 -7.87
CA ILE A 4 -24.23 -6.96 -8.79
C ILE A 4 -22.86 -7.21 -8.18
N GLY A 5 -22.64 -8.41 -7.65
CA GLY A 5 -21.33 -8.81 -7.16
C GLY A 5 -20.45 -9.34 -8.26
N ILE A 6 -19.18 -8.98 -8.26
CA ILE A 6 -18.20 -9.47 -9.23
C ILE A 6 -17.03 -10.11 -8.48
N ASP A 7 -16.72 -11.34 -8.91
CA ASP A 7 -15.45 -12.03 -8.57
C ASP A 7 -14.52 -11.97 -9.79
N PRO A 8 -13.50 -11.09 -9.77
CA PRO A 8 -12.60 -10.91 -10.89
C PRO A 8 -11.45 -11.92 -10.86
N HIS A 9 -11.21 -12.59 -12.00
CA HIS A 9 -10.08 -13.47 -12.23
C HIS A 9 -9.21 -12.99 -13.41
N LYS A 10 -8.01 -13.57 -13.58
CA LYS A 10 -7.07 -13.19 -14.65
C LYS A 10 -7.62 -13.44 -16.05
N GLY A 11 -8.38 -14.50 -16.23
CA GLY A 11 -8.90 -14.92 -17.54
C GLY A 11 -10.41 -14.71 -17.70
N SER A 12 -11.14 -14.48 -16.63
CA SER A 12 -12.61 -14.29 -16.69
C SER A 12 -13.12 -13.57 -15.45
N HIS A 13 -14.33 -13.04 -15.54
CA HIS A 13 -15.06 -12.44 -14.43
C HIS A 13 -16.40 -13.12 -14.28
N THR A 14 -16.79 -13.44 -13.06
CA THR A 14 -18.11 -13.95 -12.75
C THR A 14 -18.92 -12.86 -12.05
N ALA A 15 -20.10 -12.55 -12.56
CA ALA A 15 -21.02 -11.59 -11.98
C ALA A 15 -22.33 -12.25 -11.58
N VAL A 16 -22.86 -11.87 -10.43
CA VAL A 16 -24.12 -12.37 -9.86
C VAL A 16 -24.98 -11.19 -9.44
N VAL A 17 -26.22 -11.16 -9.91
CA VAL A 17 -27.22 -10.17 -9.43
C VAL A 17 -28.00 -10.75 -8.27
N VAL A 18 -28.15 -9.96 -7.21
CA VAL A 18 -29.04 -10.28 -6.11
C VAL A 18 -30.03 -9.15 -5.86
N ASP A 19 -31.22 -9.52 -5.41
CA ASP A 19 -32.26 -8.60 -4.96
C ASP A 19 -32.12 -8.22 -3.48
N ARG A 20 -33.10 -7.49 -2.93
CA ARG A 20 -33.14 -7.08 -1.52
C ARG A 20 -33.28 -8.23 -0.53
N THR A 21 -33.74 -9.38 -0.99
CA THR A 21 -33.88 -10.60 -0.18
C THR A 21 -32.63 -11.46 -0.26
N GLU A 22 -31.58 -10.99 -0.96
CA GLU A 22 -30.35 -11.72 -1.24
C GLU A 22 -30.55 -12.95 -2.13
N ALA A 23 -31.71 -13.04 -2.80
CA ALA A 23 -32.00 -14.07 -3.79
C ALA A 23 -31.21 -13.79 -5.07
N VAL A 24 -30.58 -14.83 -5.62
CA VAL A 24 -29.88 -14.75 -6.92
C VAL A 24 -30.92 -14.68 -8.03
N LEU A 25 -30.86 -13.64 -8.83
CA LEU A 25 -31.75 -13.42 -9.97
C LEU A 25 -31.12 -13.91 -11.28
N ASP A 26 -29.81 -13.71 -11.43
CA ASP A 26 -29.09 -14.13 -12.63
C ASP A 26 -27.57 -14.19 -12.38
N THR A 27 -26.86 -14.89 -13.26
CA THR A 27 -25.43 -15.08 -13.21
C THR A 27 -24.86 -15.06 -14.63
N ILE A 28 -23.73 -14.35 -14.79
CA ILE A 28 -22.97 -14.39 -16.04
C ILE A 28 -21.49 -14.62 -15.75
N ARG A 29 -20.84 -15.31 -16.69
CA ARG A 29 -19.37 -15.36 -16.76
C ARG A 29 -18.91 -14.74 -18.08
N VAL A 30 -18.00 -13.79 -18.02
CA VAL A 30 -17.43 -13.11 -19.18
C VAL A 30 -15.91 -13.33 -19.19
N GLU A 31 -15.34 -13.44 -20.38
CA GLU A 31 -13.89 -13.47 -20.55
C GLU A 31 -13.30 -12.10 -20.22
N ALA A 32 -12.11 -12.09 -19.60
CA ALA A 32 -11.37 -10.88 -19.28
C ALA A 32 -10.63 -10.38 -20.53
N ASP A 33 -11.35 -9.74 -21.44
CA ASP A 33 -10.86 -9.19 -22.68
C ASP A 33 -11.34 -7.74 -22.89
N ARG A 34 -11.06 -7.18 -24.10
CA ARG A 34 -11.43 -5.80 -24.46
C ARG A 34 -12.95 -5.53 -24.45
N HIS A 35 -13.78 -6.55 -24.56
CA HIS A 35 -15.26 -6.45 -24.63
C HIS A 35 -15.94 -6.79 -23.29
N GLN A 36 -15.17 -7.07 -22.23
CA GLN A 36 -15.71 -7.47 -20.92
C GLN A 36 -16.73 -6.47 -20.37
N ARG A 37 -16.44 -5.16 -20.47
CA ARG A 37 -17.34 -4.09 -20.02
C ARG A 37 -18.65 -4.11 -20.77
N GLU A 38 -18.61 -4.15 -22.10
CA GLU A 38 -19.80 -4.13 -22.96
C GLU A 38 -20.73 -5.30 -22.62
N ARG A 39 -20.18 -6.51 -22.57
CA ARG A 39 -20.96 -7.71 -22.22
C ARG A 39 -21.60 -7.64 -20.84
N LEU A 40 -20.90 -7.08 -19.85
CA LEU A 40 -21.46 -6.90 -18.51
C LEU A 40 -22.55 -5.85 -18.47
N LEU A 41 -22.37 -4.71 -19.16
CA LEU A 41 -23.37 -3.65 -19.21
C LEU A 41 -24.63 -4.08 -19.95
N ASP A 42 -24.50 -4.77 -21.09
CA ASP A 42 -25.63 -5.31 -21.87
C ASP A 42 -26.44 -6.32 -21.05
N TRP A 43 -25.74 -7.24 -20.37
CA TRP A 43 -26.39 -8.21 -19.47
C TRP A 43 -27.10 -7.53 -18.31
N ALA A 44 -26.49 -6.49 -17.71
CA ALA A 44 -27.03 -5.79 -16.57
C ALA A 44 -28.11 -4.75 -16.91
N ALA A 45 -28.35 -4.43 -18.18
CA ALA A 45 -29.25 -3.38 -18.62
C ALA A 45 -30.68 -3.49 -18.06
N ARG A 46 -31.15 -4.72 -17.83
CA ARG A 46 -32.48 -5.02 -17.26
C ARG A 46 -32.58 -4.85 -15.74
N PHE A 47 -31.47 -4.62 -15.05
CA PHE A 47 -31.43 -4.54 -13.59
C PHE A 47 -31.17 -3.09 -13.15
N GLU A 48 -32.22 -2.26 -13.09
CA GLU A 48 -32.15 -0.85 -12.69
C GLU A 48 -33.04 -0.55 -11.47
N PRO A 49 -32.61 0.33 -10.57
CA PRO A 49 -31.27 0.87 -10.39
C PRO A 49 -30.33 -0.16 -9.75
N ARG A 50 -29.03 -0.11 -10.11
CA ARG A 50 -28.01 -1.10 -9.68
C ARG A 50 -26.79 -0.47 -9.03
N THR A 51 -26.05 -1.28 -8.27
CA THR A 51 -24.71 -0.98 -7.75
C THR A 51 -23.82 -2.20 -8.02
N TRP A 52 -22.60 -1.95 -8.46
CA TRP A 52 -21.61 -2.98 -8.70
C TRP A 52 -20.70 -3.15 -7.48
N ALA A 53 -20.61 -4.35 -6.96
CA ALA A 53 -19.80 -4.74 -5.82
C ALA A 53 -18.63 -5.59 -6.30
N VAL A 54 -17.47 -4.97 -6.52
CA VAL A 54 -16.30 -5.64 -7.10
C VAL A 54 -15.37 -6.10 -5.98
N GLU A 55 -15.09 -7.41 -5.89
CA GLU A 55 -14.12 -7.93 -4.94
C GLU A 55 -12.71 -7.49 -5.35
N GLY A 56 -12.00 -6.80 -4.43
CA GLY A 56 -10.65 -6.30 -4.69
C GLY A 56 -10.57 -5.33 -5.87
N ALA A 57 -11.47 -4.36 -5.92
CA ALA A 57 -11.52 -3.31 -6.95
C ALA A 57 -10.24 -2.43 -7.02
N THR A 58 -9.34 -2.54 -6.06
CA THR A 58 -8.01 -1.90 -6.05
C THR A 58 -6.87 -2.86 -6.40
N GLY A 59 -7.20 -4.12 -6.71
CA GLY A 59 -6.29 -5.20 -7.07
C GLY A 59 -6.62 -5.82 -8.42
N LEU A 60 -6.96 -7.09 -8.43
CA LEU A 60 -7.25 -7.84 -9.67
C LEU A 60 -8.48 -7.29 -10.42
N GLY A 61 -9.49 -6.78 -9.70
CA GLY A 61 -10.66 -6.14 -10.27
C GLY A 61 -10.50 -4.68 -10.70
N ALA A 62 -9.30 -4.07 -10.54
CA ALA A 62 -9.11 -2.64 -10.70
C ALA A 62 -9.45 -2.13 -12.11
N MET A 63 -9.00 -2.83 -13.16
CA MET A 63 -9.29 -2.43 -14.54
C MET A 63 -10.79 -2.44 -14.82
N LEU A 64 -11.47 -3.52 -14.46
CA LEU A 64 -12.91 -3.65 -14.68
C LEU A 64 -13.70 -2.61 -13.88
N ALA A 65 -13.35 -2.40 -12.61
CA ALA A 65 -13.97 -1.38 -11.76
C ALA A 65 -13.84 0.02 -12.38
N GLN A 66 -12.66 0.39 -12.91
CA GLN A 66 -12.46 1.66 -13.58
C GLN A 66 -13.23 1.77 -14.90
N GLN A 67 -13.34 0.69 -15.67
CA GLN A 67 -14.14 0.65 -16.89
C GLN A 67 -15.63 0.88 -16.59
N LEU A 68 -16.16 0.29 -15.50
CA LEU A 68 -17.54 0.49 -15.06
C LEU A 68 -17.77 1.93 -14.58
N VAL A 69 -16.84 2.47 -13.76
CA VAL A 69 -16.93 3.89 -13.31
C VAL A 69 -16.88 4.85 -14.49
N ALA A 70 -16.01 4.60 -15.48
CA ALA A 70 -15.94 5.42 -16.70
C ALA A 70 -17.21 5.34 -17.55
N ALA A 71 -18.00 4.27 -17.43
CA ALA A 71 -19.32 4.12 -18.05
C ALA A 71 -20.46 4.77 -17.23
N GLY A 72 -20.14 5.44 -16.12
CA GLY A 72 -21.13 6.11 -15.25
C GLY A 72 -21.76 5.20 -14.19
N GLU A 73 -21.28 3.99 -14.02
CA GLU A 73 -21.80 3.03 -13.05
C GLU A 73 -21.34 3.34 -11.62
N HIS A 74 -22.21 3.05 -10.66
CA HIS A 74 -21.86 3.14 -9.25
C HIS A 74 -21.16 1.85 -8.79
N VAL A 75 -19.88 1.94 -8.45
CA VAL A 75 -19.03 0.80 -8.09
C VAL A 75 -18.52 0.93 -6.67
N VAL A 76 -18.60 -0.14 -5.88
CA VAL A 76 -18.03 -0.23 -4.52
C VAL A 76 -16.95 -1.31 -4.45
N ASP A 77 -15.88 -1.02 -3.68
CA ASP A 77 -14.79 -1.95 -3.41
C ASP A 77 -15.15 -2.88 -2.25
N VAL A 78 -15.19 -4.16 -2.52
CA VAL A 78 -15.48 -5.19 -1.51
C VAL A 78 -14.18 -5.88 -1.09
N PRO A 79 -13.75 -5.72 0.16
CA PRO A 79 -12.59 -6.43 0.68
C PRO A 79 -12.81 -7.95 0.69
N ALA A 80 -11.90 -8.73 0.11
CA ALA A 80 -11.97 -10.20 0.04
C ALA A 80 -12.18 -10.88 1.42
N LYS A 81 -11.69 -10.26 2.50
CA LYS A 81 -11.93 -10.75 3.87
C LYS A 81 -13.40 -10.66 4.30
N LEU A 82 -14.17 -9.74 3.76
CA LEU A 82 -15.61 -9.63 4.07
C LEU A 82 -16.40 -10.64 3.26
N SER A 83 -16.12 -10.80 1.97
CA SER A 83 -16.75 -11.83 1.12
C SER A 83 -16.53 -13.23 1.70
N SER A 84 -15.30 -13.55 2.11
CA SER A 84 -15.02 -14.84 2.75
C SER A 84 -15.79 -15.08 4.04
N ARG A 85 -16.07 -14.04 4.83
CA ARG A 85 -16.88 -14.17 6.07
C ARG A 85 -18.35 -14.44 5.78
N VAL A 86 -18.93 -13.78 4.77
CA VAL A 86 -20.31 -14.02 4.37
C VAL A 86 -20.48 -15.46 3.92
N ARG A 87 -19.57 -15.98 3.10
CA ARG A 87 -19.56 -17.38 2.67
C ARG A 87 -19.56 -18.37 3.84
N LEU A 88 -18.78 -18.09 4.90
CA LEU A 88 -18.70 -18.95 6.09
C LEU A 88 -19.98 -18.92 6.94
N LEU A 89 -20.80 -17.87 6.86
CA LEU A 89 -22.03 -17.73 7.61
C LEU A 89 -23.25 -18.37 6.91
N GLU A 90 -23.12 -18.75 5.64
CA GLU A 90 -24.19 -19.41 4.89
C GLU A 90 -24.25 -20.90 5.19
N ARG A 91 -25.39 -21.36 5.69
CA ARG A 91 -25.64 -22.79 5.97
C ARG A 91 -25.58 -23.60 4.66
N GLY A 92 -24.67 -24.58 4.60
CA GLY A 92 -24.68 -25.63 3.58
C GLY A 92 -23.95 -25.35 2.27
N ARG A 93 -23.31 -24.19 2.08
CA ARG A 93 -22.54 -23.86 0.87
C ARG A 93 -21.12 -23.42 1.21
N ILE A 94 -20.29 -24.36 1.62
CA ILE A 94 -18.87 -24.14 1.91
C ILE A 94 -18.03 -24.15 0.62
N ASP A 95 -18.61 -24.57 -0.50
CA ASP A 95 -17.88 -24.72 -1.76
C ASP A 95 -17.41 -23.37 -2.31
N LYS A 96 -16.09 -23.27 -2.48
CA LYS A 96 -15.47 -22.13 -3.13
C LYS A 96 -15.68 -22.25 -4.64
N THR A 97 -16.70 -21.56 -5.14
CA THR A 97 -16.97 -21.41 -6.57
C THR A 97 -17.09 -19.93 -6.92
N ASP A 98 -16.68 -19.57 -8.14
CA ASP A 98 -16.72 -18.18 -8.62
C ASP A 98 -18.12 -17.52 -8.44
N PRO A 99 -19.27 -18.19 -8.74
CA PRO A 99 -20.58 -17.62 -8.46
C PRO A 99 -20.87 -17.37 -6.97
N ASN A 100 -20.40 -18.25 -6.07
CA ASN A 100 -20.56 -18.04 -4.64
C ASN A 100 -19.72 -16.87 -4.13
N ASP A 101 -18.52 -16.69 -4.67
CA ASP A 101 -17.65 -15.57 -4.31
C ASP A 101 -18.24 -14.24 -4.82
N ALA A 102 -18.74 -14.19 -6.06
CA ALA A 102 -19.45 -13.04 -6.61
C ALA A 102 -20.72 -12.70 -5.82
N ARG A 103 -21.56 -13.72 -5.49
CA ARG A 103 -22.74 -13.55 -4.65
C ARG A 103 -22.36 -12.99 -3.27
N SER A 104 -21.32 -13.51 -2.66
CA SER A 104 -20.84 -13.06 -1.34
C SER A 104 -20.42 -11.59 -1.40
N ALA A 105 -19.78 -11.12 -2.49
CA ALA A 105 -19.47 -9.71 -2.68
C ALA A 105 -20.72 -8.84 -2.74
N ALA A 106 -21.76 -9.26 -3.47
CA ALA A 106 -23.05 -8.57 -3.54
C ALA A 106 -23.73 -8.47 -2.15
N ILE A 107 -23.75 -9.56 -1.38
CA ILE A 107 -24.35 -9.58 -0.04
C ILE A 107 -23.56 -8.68 0.93
N VAL A 108 -22.22 -8.68 0.87
CA VAL A 108 -21.39 -7.73 1.64
C VAL A 108 -21.81 -6.31 1.36
N ALA A 109 -22.00 -5.96 0.09
CA ALA A 109 -22.36 -4.60 -0.29
C ALA A 109 -23.77 -4.21 0.20
N TRP A 110 -24.73 -5.13 0.20
CA TRP A 110 -26.03 -4.91 0.81
C TRP A 110 -25.96 -4.63 2.31
N ARG A 111 -25.16 -5.44 3.04
CA ARG A 111 -25.09 -5.39 4.49
C ARG A 111 -24.12 -4.36 5.05
N THR A 112 -23.31 -3.74 4.19
CA THR A 112 -22.24 -2.80 4.60
C THR A 112 -22.37 -1.47 3.85
N PRO A 113 -23.24 -0.53 4.29
CA PRO A 113 -23.45 0.73 3.58
C PRO A 113 -22.21 1.63 3.47
N ALA A 114 -21.20 1.40 4.30
CA ALA A 114 -19.97 2.21 4.37
C ALA A 114 -18.79 1.61 3.59
N LEU A 115 -19.04 0.86 2.52
CA LEU A 115 -17.98 0.43 1.60
C LEU A 115 -17.40 1.63 0.83
N ASN A 116 -16.12 1.52 0.48
CA ASN A 116 -15.47 2.56 -0.32
C ASN A 116 -16.07 2.57 -1.73
N VAL A 117 -16.60 3.70 -2.15
CA VAL A 117 -16.96 3.93 -3.54
C VAL A 117 -15.69 4.04 -4.37
N VAL A 118 -15.65 3.35 -5.50
CA VAL A 118 -14.54 3.45 -6.45
C VAL A 118 -14.66 4.77 -7.19
N ALA A 119 -13.72 5.66 -6.93
CA ALA A 119 -13.62 6.93 -7.65
C ALA A 119 -13.02 6.75 -9.04
N GLY A 120 -13.27 7.70 -9.93
CA GLY A 120 -12.57 7.78 -11.21
C GLY A 120 -11.05 7.83 -11.05
N LEU A 121 -10.36 7.45 -12.10
CA LEU A 121 -8.89 7.37 -12.09
C LEU A 121 -8.30 8.76 -11.84
N ASP A 122 -7.47 8.86 -10.81
CA ASP A 122 -6.60 9.99 -10.59
C ASP A 122 -5.18 9.58 -11.05
N GLU A 123 -4.79 10.08 -12.22
CA GLU A 123 -3.55 9.70 -12.87
C GLU A 123 -2.32 10.00 -11.99
N HIS A 124 -2.29 11.18 -11.35
CA HIS A 124 -1.18 11.54 -10.46
C HIS A 124 -1.03 10.57 -9.29
N ARG A 125 -2.14 10.17 -8.66
CA ARG A 125 -2.10 9.21 -7.55
C ARG A 125 -1.63 7.84 -7.99
N VAL A 126 -2.07 7.39 -9.17
CA VAL A 126 -1.66 6.08 -9.72
C VAL A 126 -0.17 6.09 -10.06
N VAL A 127 0.31 7.13 -10.75
CA VAL A 127 1.73 7.27 -11.08
C VAL A 127 2.59 7.31 -9.82
N LEU A 128 2.24 8.14 -8.83
CA LEU A 128 2.97 8.24 -7.58
C LEU A 128 3.00 6.91 -6.81
N ARG A 129 1.89 6.17 -6.80
CA ARG A 129 1.84 4.85 -6.19
C ARG A 129 2.75 3.84 -6.90
N LEU A 130 2.72 3.80 -8.23
CA LEU A 130 3.57 2.90 -9.02
C LEU A 130 5.06 3.18 -8.80
N LEU A 131 5.45 4.44 -8.79
CA LEU A 131 6.83 4.86 -8.53
C LEU A 131 7.28 4.50 -7.10
N ALA A 132 6.44 4.77 -6.10
CA ALA A 132 6.74 4.41 -4.71
C ALA A 132 6.84 2.88 -4.51
N ASP A 133 5.96 2.10 -5.11
CA ASP A 133 6.00 0.64 -5.07
C ASP A 133 7.27 0.12 -5.80
N ARG A 134 7.68 0.76 -6.91
CA ARG A 134 8.89 0.39 -7.63
C ARG A 134 10.16 0.69 -6.81
N ASP A 135 10.30 1.87 -6.18
CA ASP A 135 11.43 2.17 -5.28
C ASP A 135 11.50 1.13 -4.14
N HIS A 136 10.36 0.78 -3.56
CA HIS A 136 10.30 -0.25 -2.51
C HIS A 136 10.81 -1.61 -3.00
N GLN A 137 10.39 -2.05 -4.19
CA GLN A 137 10.83 -3.33 -4.79
C GLN A 137 12.34 -3.34 -5.05
N ILE A 138 12.88 -2.28 -5.66
CA ILE A 138 14.32 -2.13 -5.94
C ILE A 138 15.10 -2.14 -4.62
N THR A 139 14.67 -1.36 -3.63
CA THR A 139 15.33 -1.28 -2.32
C THR A 139 15.34 -2.63 -1.60
N ALA A 140 14.23 -3.38 -1.66
CA ALA A 140 14.15 -4.72 -1.08
C ALA A 140 15.05 -5.73 -1.82
N HIS A 141 15.12 -5.65 -3.14
CA HIS A 141 16.01 -6.49 -3.96
C HIS A 141 17.47 -6.18 -3.64
N ARG A 142 17.85 -4.91 -3.70
CA ARG A 142 19.19 -4.45 -3.34
C ARG A 142 19.64 -4.95 -1.97
N THR A 143 18.78 -4.83 -0.97
CA THR A 143 19.10 -5.28 0.39
C THR A 143 19.39 -6.79 0.42
N ARG A 144 18.60 -7.60 -0.27
CA ARG A 144 18.86 -9.05 -0.36
C ARG A 144 20.17 -9.36 -1.07
N THR A 145 20.48 -8.65 -2.16
CA THR A 145 21.72 -8.84 -2.92
C THR A 145 22.94 -8.42 -2.10
N VAL A 146 22.86 -7.30 -1.38
CA VAL A 146 23.92 -6.86 -0.43
C VAL A 146 24.15 -7.89 0.68
N CYS A 147 23.09 -8.47 1.25
CA CYS A 147 23.23 -9.50 2.29
C CYS A 147 23.91 -10.76 1.74
N ARG A 148 23.61 -11.17 0.50
CA ARG A 148 24.28 -12.31 -0.17
C ARG A 148 25.76 -12.02 -0.43
N LEU A 149 26.07 -10.84 -0.96
CA LEU A 149 27.46 -10.40 -1.17
C LEU A 149 28.25 -10.37 0.15
N HIS A 150 27.64 -9.80 1.18
CA HIS A 150 28.25 -9.75 2.52
C HIS A 150 28.56 -11.16 3.06
N ALA A 151 27.64 -12.11 2.92
CA ALA A 151 27.85 -13.50 3.33
C ALA A 151 29.03 -14.17 2.58
N LEU A 152 29.17 -13.91 1.26
CA LEU A 152 30.33 -14.43 0.50
C LEU A 152 31.64 -13.79 0.95
N LEU A 153 31.67 -12.49 1.20
CA LEU A 153 32.88 -11.79 1.68
C LEU A 153 33.30 -12.27 3.06
N CYS A 154 32.35 -12.62 3.93
CA CYS A 154 32.67 -13.15 5.26
C CYS A 154 33.39 -14.50 5.23
N VAL A 155 33.23 -15.30 4.17
CA VAL A 155 33.96 -16.58 4.00
C VAL A 155 35.21 -16.45 3.13
N LEU A 156 35.46 -15.28 2.54
CA LEU A 156 36.62 -15.00 1.71
C LEU A 156 37.68 -14.15 2.44
N ILE A 157 37.30 -13.44 3.48
CA ILE A 157 38.14 -12.47 4.16
C ILE A 157 38.21 -12.81 5.64
N GLU A 158 39.41 -13.07 6.13
CA GLU A 158 39.66 -13.27 7.57
C GLU A 158 39.28 -12.01 8.37
N GLY A 159 38.53 -12.21 9.45
CA GLY A 159 37.99 -11.09 10.23
C GLY A 159 36.71 -10.45 9.67
N GLY A 160 36.24 -10.91 8.50
CA GLY A 160 34.97 -10.50 7.88
C GLY A 160 34.98 -9.07 7.36
N THR A 161 33.78 -8.56 7.07
CA THR A 161 33.57 -7.18 6.63
C THR A 161 32.70 -6.43 7.65
N GLY A 162 32.88 -5.11 7.77
CA GLY A 162 32.09 -4.29 8.68
C GLY A 162 30.58 -4.32 8.37
N ARG A 163 29.75 -3.83 9.31
CA ARG A 163 28.27 -3.87 9.19
C ARG A 163 27.69 -3.12 7.97
N SER A 164 28.42 -2.14 7.44
CA SER A 164 28.00 -1.35 6.28
C SER A 164 28.95 -1.62 5.13
N LEU A 165 28.45 -2.28 4.08
CA LEU A 165 29.19 -2.58 2.87
C LEU A 165 28.72 -1.66 1.75
N LYS A 166 29.61 -0.74 1.32
CA LYS A 166 29.43 0.08 0.11
C LYS A 166 30.01 -0.69 -1.09
N ALA A 167 29.46 -0.43 -2.28
CA ALA A 167 29.90 -1.09 -3.52
C ALA A 167 31.40 -0.95 -3.78
N ASP A 168 31.93 0.27 -3.68
CA ASP A 168 33.35 0.55 -3.91
C ASP A 168 34.24 -0.21 -2.90
N LYS A 169 33.82 -0.25 -1.63
CA LYS A 169 34.56 -1.02 -0.62
C LYS A 169 34.51 -2.52 -0.88
N ALA A 170 33.40 -3.04 -1.37
CA ALA A 170 33.30 -4.45 -1.78
C ALA A 170 34.24 -4.76 -2.96
N GLU A 171 34.38 -3.85 -3.90
CA GLU A 171 35.29 -3.99 -5.04
C GLU A 171 36.75 -4.00 -4.60
N GLU A 172 37.17 -3.05 -3.76
CA GLU A 172 38.50 -3.04 -3.18
C GLU A 172 38.85 -4.35 -2.44
N LEU A 173 37.90 -4.85 -1.64
CA LEU A 173 38.05 -6.10 -0.91
C LEU A 173 38.23 -7.27 -1.88
N LEU A 174 37.42 -7.34 -2.94
CA LEU A 174 37.45 -8.41 -3.96
C LEU A 174 38.74 -8.36 -4.82
N ALA A 175 39.30 -7.17 -5.01
CA ALA A 175 40.57 -7.00 -5.76
C ALA A 175 41.77 -7.57 -5.01
N ASN A 176 41.73 -7.61 -3.66
CA ASN A 176 42.84 -8.05 -2.83
C ASN A 176 42.76 -9.53 -2.42
N ILE A 177 41.76 -10.27 -2.90
CA ILE A 177 41.63 -11.72 -2.57
C ILE A 177 42.59 -12.53 -3.44
N ASN A 178 43.46 -13.30 -2.80
CA ASN A 178 44.28 -14.28 -3.50
C ASN A 178 43.43 -15.49 -3.93
N VAL A 179 43.35 -15.71 -5.23
CA VAL A 179 42.59 -16.80 -5.81
C VAL A 179 43.49 -18.06 -5.85
N ALA A 180 43.52 -18.81 -4.73
CA ALA A 180 44.40 -19.94 -4.54
C ALA A 180 43.83 -21.28 -5.09
N ASP A 181 42.53 -21.42 -5.15
CA ASP A 181 41.86 -22.67 -5.53
C ASP A 181 40.52 -22.41 -6.29
N PRO A 182 39.93 -23.42 -6.94
CA PRO A 182 38.70 -23.28 -7.71
C PRO A 182 37.47 -22.82 -6.88
N VAL A 183 37.40 -23.13 -5.59
CA VAL A 183 36.28 -22.73 -4.72
C VAL A 183 36.35 -21.26 -4.45
N VAL A 184 37.55 -20.74 -4.13
CA VAL A 184 37.78 -19.31 -3.95
C VAL A 184 37.51 -18.56 -5.26
N ALA A 185 37.99 -19.09 -6.42
CA ALA A 185 37.71 -18.53 -7.72
C ALA A 185 36.22 -18.37 -8.00
N GLN A 186 35.42 -19.41 -7.75
CA GLN A 186 33.98 -19.38 -7.96
C GLN A 186 33.27 -18.43 -7.00
N ARG A 187 33.69 -18.37 -5.74
CA ARG A 187 33.14 -17.41 -4.78
C ARG A 187 33.40 -15.95 -5.18
N VAL A 188 34.62 -15.65 -5.63
CA VAL A 188 34.99 -14.31 -6.11
C VAL A 188 34.21 -13.96 -7.37
N ALA A 189 34.05 -14.90 -8.32
CA ALA A 189 33.25 -14.68 -9.53
C ALA A 189 31.78 -14.37 -9.18
N THR A 190 31.17 -15.14 -8.28
CA THR A 190 29.80 -14.91 -7.81
C THR A 190 29.67 -13.58 -7.07
N ALA A 191 30.65 -13.23 -6.23
CA ALA A 191 30.63 -11.96 -5.52
C ALA A 191 30.72 -10.76 -6.47
N ARG A 192 31.52 -10.85 -7.55
CA ARG A 192 31.59 -9.81 -8.60
C ARG A 192 30.26 -9.67 -9.35
N GLN A 193 29.57 -10.79 -9.64
CA GLN A 193 28.25 -10.75 -10.26
C GLN A 193 27.22 -10.02 -9.35
N LEU A 194 27.19 -10.34 -8.06
CA LEU A 194 26.32 -9.67 -7.08
C LEU A 194 26.66 -8.17 -6.96
N LEU A 195 27.93 -7.81 -7.01
CA LEU A 195 28.36 -6.41 -6.98
C LEU A 195 27.88 -5.64 -8.22
N ALA A 196 27.99 -6.24 -9.41
CA ALA A 196 27.47 -5.66 -10.64
C ALA A 196 25.94 -5.48 -10.56
N GLU A 197 25.20 -6.48 -10.04
CA GLU A 197 23.75 -6.39 -9.82
C GLU A 197 23.39 -5.25 -8.84
N ILE A 198 24.16 -5.06 -7.76
CA ILE A 198 23.95 -3.95 -6.82
C ILE A 198 24.07 -2.59 -7.50
N ARG A 199 25.06 -2.42 -8.39
CA ARG A 199 25.25 -1.16 -9.15
C ARG A 199 24.07 -0.86 -10.07
N VAL A 200 23.61 -1.85 -10.83
CA VAL A 200 22.41 -1.71 -11.67
C VAL A 200 21.18 -1.34 -10.84
N LEU A 201 21.02 -1.94 -9.65
CA LEU A 201 19.92 -1.62 -8.74
C LEU A 201 20.05 -0.21 -8.14
N ASP A 202 21.26 0.28 -7.90
CA ASP A 202 21.49 1.65 -7.44
C ASP A 202 21.12 2.68 -8.52
N GLU A 203 21.53 2.48 -9.77
CA GLU A 203 21.15 3.31 -10.91
C GLU A 203 19.62 3.32 -11.10
N ALA A 204 19.00 2.15 -11.19
CA ALA A 204 17.54 2.03 -11.33
C ALA A 204 16.77 2.71 -10.18
N ARG A 205 17.31 2.70 -8.96
CA ARG A 205 16.72 3.40 -7.83
C ARG A 205 16.81 4.90 -7.96
N ASP A 206 17.94 5.42 -8.42
CA ASP A 206 18.16 6.86 -8.60
C ASP A 206 17.26 7.39 -9.72
N ASP A 207 17.07 6.66 -10.81
CA ASP A 207 16.14 6.98 -11.90
C ASP A 207 14.68 7.05 -11.39
N VAL A 208 14.24 6.04 -10.63
CA VAL A 208 12.90 6.02 -10.05
C VAL A 208 12.68 7.19 -9.08
N ARG A 209 13.69 7.56 -8.31
CA ARG A 209 13.61 8.70 -7.38
C ARG A 209 13.55 10.04 -8.11
N ALA A 210 14.30 10.20 -9.19
CA ALA A 210 14.19 11.37 -10.04
C ALA A 210 12.81 11.50 -10.68
N ALA A 211 12.28 10.40 -11.24
CA ALA A 211 10.92 10.36 -11.77
C ALA A 211 9.86 10.64 -10.68
N THR A 212 10.05 10.13 -9.46
CA THR A 212 9.16 10.40 -8.32
C THR A 212 9.17 11.88 -7.94
N ALA A 213 10.34 12.52 -7.93
CA ALA A 213 10.44 13.95 -7.63
C ALA A 213 9.69 14.80 -8.67
N ALA A 214 9.88 14.49 -9.96
CA ALA A 214 9.16 15.17 -11.04
C ALA A 214 7.64 14.96 -10.95
N ALA A 215 7.17 13.74 -10.69
CA ALA A 215 5.76 13.43 -10.56
C ALA A 215 5.12 14.12 -9.34
N VAL A 216 5.83 14.26 -8.22
CA VAL A 216 5.36 15.01 -7.03
C VAL A 216 5.21 16.48 -7.34
N ILE A 217 6.16 17.08 -8.06
CA ILE A 217 6.04 18.48 -8.51
C ILE A 217 4.82 18.64 -9.42
N ALA A 218 4.66 17.76 -10.41
CA ALA A 218 3.55 17.80 -11.35
C ALA A 218 2.16 17.62 -10.68
N SER A 219 2.11 16.94 -9.53
CA SER A 219 0.86 16.76 -8.77
C SER A 219 0.40 18.02 -8.03
N GLY A 220 1.22 19.06 -7.90
CA GLY A 220 0.92 20.30 -7.19
C GLY A 220 0.68 20.13 -5.68
N THR A 221 1.05 18.99 -5.10
CA THR A 221 0.75 18.69 -3.69
C THR A 221 1.49 19.59 -2.71
N THR A 222 0.80 20.02 -1.66
CA THR A 222 1.39 20.78 -0.54
C THR A 222 1.88 19.87 0.60
N VAL A 223 1.76 18.56 0.49
CA VAL A 223 2.21 17.59 1.53
C VAL A 223 3.71 17.70 1.80
N THR A 224 4.51 18.07 0.80
CA THR A 224 5.96 18.31 0.95
C THR A 224 6.33 19.51 1.82
N GLU A 225 5.39 20.40 2.11
CA GLU A 225 5.60 21.50 3.06
C GLU A 225 5.65 21.04 4.52
N VAL A 226 5.19 19.83 4.79
CA VAL A 226 5.37 19.21 6.11
C VAL A 226 6.84 18.80 6.27
N PHE A 227 7.56 19.45 7.16
CA PHE A 227 8.99 19.19 7.36
C PHE A 227 9.28 17.70 7.54
N GLY A 228 10.26 17.19 6.78
CA GLY A 228 10.67 15.79 6.80
C GLY A 228 9.91 14.90 5.81
N ILE A 229 8.99 15.46 5.03
CA ILE A 229 8.33 14.76 3.93
C ILE A 229 8.99 15.20 2.60
N GLY A 230 9.95 14.41 2.13
CA GLY A 230 10.51 14.55 0.79
C GLY A 230 9.66 13.82 -0.27
N SER A 231 10.06 13.95 -1.54
CA SER A 231 9.28 13.44 -2.69
C SER A 231 8.86 11.97 -2.57
N LEU A 232 9.76 11.07 -2.16
CA LEU A 232 9.42 9.65 -2.00
C LEU A 232 8.36 9.43 -0.91
N MET A 233 8.46 10.14 0.23
CA MET A 233 7.49 10.02 1.31
C MET A 233 6.14 10.63 0.89
N ALA A 234 6.15 11.74 0.16
CA ALA A 234 4.95 12.35 -0.42
C ALA A 234 4.26 11.37 -1.41
N ALA A 235 5.02 10.74 -2.30
CA ALA A 235 4.48 9.75 -3.24
C ALA A 235 3.83 8.56 -2.52
N ILE A 236 4.46 8.04 -1.46
CA ILE A 236 3.87 6.99 -0.62
C ILE A 236 2.56 7.48 0.01
N ILE A 237 2.57 8.68 0.60
CA ILE A 237 1.41 9.26 1.28
C ILE A 237 0.25 9.42 0.30
N ILE A 238 0.46 10.05 -0.84
CA ILE A 238 -0.59 10.32 -1.84
C ILE A 238 -1.08 9.03 -2.46
N GLY A 239 -0.16 8.18 -2.93
CA GLY A 239 -0.49 6.94 -3.62
C GLY A 239 -1.20 5.92 -2.73
N ARG A 240 -0.91 5.89 -1.41
CA ARG A 240 -1.54 4.97 -0.46
C ARG A 240 -2.80 5.53 0.21
N THR A 241 -2.91 6.85 0.30
CA THR A 241 -4.12 7.48 0.83
C THR A 241 -5.30 7.31 -0.14
N GLY A 242 -5.05 7.39 -1.44
CA GLY A 242 -6.12 7.47 -2.42
C GLY A 242 -6.93 8.76 -2.23
N ASP A 243 -8.25 8.71 -2.39
CA ASP A 243 -9.08 9.88 -2.14
C ASP A 243 -9.18 10.18 -0.65
N ILE A 244 -8.66 11.34 -0.24
CA ILE A 244 -8.68 11.77 1.17
C ILE A 244 -10.10 12.00 1.69
N ARG A 245 -11.05 12.35 0.79
CA ARG A 245 -12.45 12.60 1.14
C ARG A 245 -13.18 11.35 1.67
N ARG A 246 -12.63 10.15 1.42
CA ARG A 246 -13.14 8.91 2.01
C ARG A 246 -12.96 8.82 3.52
N PHE A 247 -12.17 9.71 4.11
CA PHE A 247 -11.95 9.76 5.55
C PHE A 247 -12.73 10.93 6.14
N PRO A 248 -13.81 10.68 6.92
CA PRO A 248 -14.65 11.72 7.49
C PRO A 248 -13.91 12.69 8.44
N SER A 249 -12.75 12.25 8.98
CA SER A 249 -11.94 13.08 9.88
C SER A 249 -10.48 12.64 9.90
N SER A 250 -9.59 13.49 10.42
CA SER A 250 -8.19 13.16 10.67
C SER A 250 -8.03 11.93 11.59
N GLY A 251 -9.00 11.69 12.48
CA GLY A 251 -9.05 10.50 13.33
C GLY A 251 -9.23 9.20 12.54
N HIS A 252 -10.08 9.21 11.51
CA HIS A 252 -10.26 8.06 10.61
C HIS A 252 -9.01 7.83 9.76
N PHE A 253 -8.42 8.91 9.24
CA PHE A 253 -7.15 8.83 8.51
C PHE A 253 -6.02 8.28 9.39
N ALA A 254 -5.91 8.73 10.66
CA ALA A 254 -4.90 8.21 11.59
C ALA A 254 -5.12 6.73 11.97
N ARG A 255 -6.36 6.27 12.01
CA ARG A 255 -6.67 4.84 12.18
C ARG A 255 -6.21 4.05 10.96
N HIS A 256 -6.45 4.56 9.76
CA HIS A 256 -6.02 3.93 8.51
C HIS A 256 -4.50 3.86 8.38
N ASN A 257 -3.76 4.93 8.71
CA ASN A 257 -2.30 4.94 8.64
C ASN A 257 -1.61 4.37 9.90
N GLY A 258 -2.36 3.89 10.88
CA GLY A 258 -1.85 3.23 12.07
C GLY A 258 -1.20 4.16 13.11
N THR A 259 -1.40 5.48 13.03
CA THR A 259 -0.91 6.44 14.05
C THR A 259 -1.91 6.65 15.18
N ALA A 260 -3.20 6.33 14.98
CA ALA A 260 -4.17 6.31 16.07
C ALA A 260 -3.93 5.08 16.96
N PRO A 261 -3.86 5.24 18.28
CA PRO A 261 -3.78 4.11 19.21
C PRO A 261 -5.09 3.30 19.18
N ILE A 262 -4.97 2.00 19.39
CA ILE A 262 -6.14 1.14 19.64
C ILE A 262 -6.35 1.05 21.13
N GLU A 263 -7.58 1.27 21.58
CA GLU A 263 -7.96 0.98 22.93
C GLU A 263 -7.85 -0.54 23.17
N ALA A 264 -7.20 -0.93 24.24
CA ALA A 264 -6.98 -2.29 24.68
C ALA A 264 -7.32 -2.40 26.17
N SER A 265 -8.41 -1.73 26.57
CA SER A 265 -8.90 -1.69 27.94
C SER A 265 -9.65 -2.97 28.26
N SER A 266 -9.27 -3.61 29.35
CA SER A 266 -10.08 -4.61 30.05
C SER A 266 -10.28 -4.07 31.46
N GLY A 267 -11.49 -3.59 31.78
CA GLY A 267 -11.81 -2.97 33.07
C GLY A 267 -11.57 -1.44 33.10
N PRO A 268 -11.53 -0.80 34.31
CA PRO A 268 -11.60 0.66 34.45
C PRO A 268 -10.34 1.43 34.01
N LYS A 269 -9.24 0.75 33.70
CA LYS A 269 -7.99 1.39 33.27
C LYS A 269 -7.88 1.39 31.73
N ALA A 270 -7.99 2.57 31.13
CA ALA A 270 -7.76 2.77 29.69
C ALA A 270 -6.29 2.45 29.34
N ARG A 271 -6.08 1.41 28.53
CA ARG A 271 -4.78 1.06 27.95
C ARG A 271 -4.83 1.21 26.46
N HIS A 272 -3.81 1.83 25.90
CA HIS A 272 -3.67 1.99 24.45
C HIS A 272 -2.50 1.17 23.93
N ARG A 273 -2.71 0.46 22.85
CA ARG A 273 -1.66 -0.28 22.13
C ARG A 273 -1.49 0.22 20.69
N LEU A 274 -0.35 -0.15 20.10
CA LEU A 274 -0.09 0.10 18.69
C LEU A 274 -1.16 -0.53 17.80
N ASN A 275 -1.58 0.20 16.77
CA ASN A 275 -2.47 -0.34 15.73
C ASN A 275 -1.65 -1.17 14.70
N PRO A 276 -1.71 -2.52 14.71
CA PRO A 276 -1.00 -3.35 13.75
C PRO A 276 -1.73 -3.47 12.42
N ARG A 277 -2.98 -2.99 12.31
CA ARG A 277 -3.86 -3.12 11.14
C ARG A 277 -3.78 -1.93 10.18
N GLY A 278 -3.07 -0.86 10.55
CA GLY A 278 -2.88 0.31 9.68
C GLY A 278 -1.97 0.01 8.49
N ASP A 279 -2.07 0.85 7.45
CA ASP A 279 -1.17 0.79 6.30
C ASP A 279 0.27 1.03 6.75
N ARG A 280 1.12 0.00 6.57
CA ARG A 280 2.50 0.01 7.05
C ARG A 280 3.39 0.99 6.29
N GLN A 281 3.14 1.21 5.01
CA GLN A 281 3.94 2.14 4.21
C GLN A 281 3.60 3.58 4.55
N LEU A 282 2.31 3.91 4.74
CA LEU A 282 1.89 5.20 5.27
C LEU A 282 2.48 5.46 6.67
N ASN A 283 2.40 4.44 7.54
CA ASN A 283 2.98 4.54 8.89
C ASN A 283 4.48 4.78 8.85
N HIS A 284 5.18 4.13 7.91
CA HIS A 284 6.62 4.30 7.69
C HIS A 284 6.94 5.72 7.19
N ALA A 285 6.20 6.23 6.21
CA ALA A 285 6.40 7.59 5.69
C ALA A 285 6.27 8.65 6.80
N ILE A 286 5.20 8.56 7.59
CA ILE A 286 4.98 9.44 8.74
C ILE A 286 6.07 9.25 9.81
N HIS A 287 6.55 8.03 10.03
CA HIS A 287 7.63 7.76 10.96
C HIS A 287 8.95 8.39 10.51
N MET A 288 9.28 8.29 9.23
CA MET A 288 10.49 8.93 8.68
C MET A 288 10.44 10.44 8.81
N ALA A 289 9.30 11.07 8.56
CA ALA A 289 9.09 12.50 8.82
C ALA A 289 9.32 12.83 10.30
N ALA A 290 8.77 12.04 11.22
CA ALA A 290 8.95 12.24 12.65
C ALA A 290 10.43 12.09 13.08
N VAL A 291 11.14 11.09 12.56
CA VAL A 291 12.58 10.91 12.82
C VAL A 291 13.37 12.11 12.31
N THR A 292 13.06 12.61 11.13
CA THR A 292 13.69 13.80 10.55
C THR A 292 13.44 15.03 11.42
N GLN A 293 12.20 15.24 11.86
CA GLN A 293 11.87 16.38 12.73
C GLN A 293 12.60 16.32 14.08
N VAL A 294 12.71 15.14 14.70
CA VAL A 294 13.42 14.99 15.99
C VAL A 294 14.91 15.24 15.85
N ARG A 295 15.52 14.94 14.69
CA ARG A 295 16.96 15.12 14.44
C ARG A 295 17.36 16.57 14.12
N ASN A 296 16.40 17.38 13.69
CA ASN A 296 16.65 18.77 13.31
C ASN A 296 15.98 19.72 14.30
N ASP A 297 16.39 20.98 14.30
CA ASP A 297 15.75 22.02 15.10
C ASP A 297 14.43 22.45 14.47
N THR A 298 13.34 21.91 15.00
CA THR A 298 11.99 22.04 14.44
C THR A 298 10.94 22.14 15.54
N PRO A 299 9.76 22.67 15.24
CA PRO A 299 8.61 22.62 16.17
C PRO A 299 8.26 21.18 16.59
N GLY A 300 8.46 20.19 15.69
CA GLY A 300 8.25 18.78 15.98
C GLY A 300 9.23 18.21 17.01
N ARG A 301 10.50 18.65 16.99
CA ARG A 301 11.47 18.33 18.04
C ARG A 301 11.06 18.93 19.38
N ALA A 302 10.69 20.20 19.40
CA ALA A 302 10.21 20.87 20.61
C ALA A 302 8.99 20.15 21.20
N PHE A 303 8.03 19.76 20.34
CA PHE A 303 6.87 18.96 20.75
C PHE A 303 7.31 17.60 21.35
N TYR A 304 8.24 16.88 20.70
CA TYR A 304 8.73 15.58 21.15
C TYR A 304 9.41 15.67 22.52
N LEU A 305 10.28 16.66 22.73
CA LEU A 305 10.98 16.88 24.01
C LEU A 305 9.98 17.22 25.12
N ARG A 306 9.05 18.16 24.87
CA ARG A 306 7.98 18.50 25.82
C ARG A 306 7.18 17.26 26.25
N LYS A 307 6.89 16.33 25.31
CA LYS A 307 6.19 15.08 25.65
C LYS A 307 7.01 14.14 26.54
N GLN A 308 8.34 14.20 26.48
CA GLN A 308 9.21 13.46 27.40
C GLN A 308 9.23 14.13 28.79
N ASP A 309 9.29 15.47 28.85
CA ASP A 309 9.21 16.23 30.08
C ASP A 309 7.87 16.02 30.81
N GLU A 310 6.79 15.81 30.07
CA GLU A 310 5.48 15.36 30.59
C GLU A 310 5.47 13.90 31.10
N GLY A 311 6.63 13.22 31.15
CA GLY A 311 6.77 11.85 31.67
C GLY A 311 6.54 10.74 30.65
N LYS A 312 6.40 11.05 29.34
CA LYS A 312 6.27 10.01 28.31
C LYS A 312 7.64 9.39 27.95
N THR A 313 7.65 8.09 27.74
CA THR A 313 8.83 7.40 27.20
C THR A 313 9.14 7.89 25.79
N ARG A 314 10.39 7.71 25.33
CA ARG A 314 10.81 8.05 23.96
C ARG A 314 9.88 7.46 22.88
N LYS A 315 9.41 6.22 23.09
CA LYS A 315 8.49 5.55 22.16
C LYS A 315 7.09 6.19 22.15
N GLU A 316 6.62 6.64 23.30
CA GLU A 316 5.30 7.30 23.42
C GLU A 316 5.34 8.72 22.86
N ALA A 317 6.40 9.48 23.15
CA ALA A 317 6.61 10.81 22.57
C ALA A 317 6.69 10.75 21.04
N MET A 318 7.41 9.74 20.48
CA MET A 318 7.46 9.48 19.04
C MET A 318 6.07 9.15 18.46
N ARG A 319 5.26 8.34 19.14
CA ARG A 319 3.88 8.05 18.72
C ARG A 319 3.01 9.29 18.72
N ALA A 320 3.13 10.14 19.73
CA ALA A 320 2.42 11.41 19.80
C ALA A 320 2.81 12.35 18.65
N LEU A 321 4.10 12.47 18.33
CA LEU A 321 4.58 13.27 17.20
C LEU A 321 4.07 12.71 15.86
N LYS A 322 4.12 11.40 15.65
CA LYS A 322 3.55 10.75 14.46
C LYS A 322 2.07 11.08 14.29
N ARG A 323 1.29 11.10 15.38
CA ARG A 323 -0.12 11.48 15.34
C ARG A 323 -0.28 12.93 14.91
N HIS A 324 0.52 13.84 15.46
CA HIS A 324 0.53 15.26 15.09
C HIS A 324 0.86 15.47 13.60
N ILE A 325 1.88 14.76 13.08
CA ILE A 325 2.25 14.80 11.65
C ILE A 325 1.11 14.23 10.79
N SER A 326 0.47 13.14 11.22
CA SER A 326 -0.69 12.58 10.52
C SER A 326 -1.83 13.59 10.37
N ASP A 327 -2.10 14.39 11.41
CA ASP A 327 -3.11 15.44 11.35
C ASP A 327 -2.71 16.57 10.38
N ALA A 328 -1.44 16.99 10.38
CA ALA A 328 -0.92 17.96 9.42
C ALA A 328 -1.02 17.48 7.97
N VAL A 329 -0.63 16.21 7.71
CA VAL A 329 -0.76 15.57 6.40
C VAL A 329 -2.24 15.54 5.95
N TYR A 330 -3.15 15.16 6.83
CA TYR A 330 -4.58 15.14 6.52
C TYR A 330 -5.08 16.53 6.08
N GLN A 331 -4.71 17.58 6.79
CA GLN A 331 -5.10 18.96 6.45
C GLN A 331 -4.55 19.37 5.09
N ARG A 332 -3.28 19.05 4.78
CA ARG A 332 -2.68 19.35 3.46
C ARG A 332 -3.41 18.63 2.34
N LEU A 333 -3.64 17.32 2.50
CA LEU A 333 -4.37 16.54 1.50
C LEU A 333 -5.80 17.04 1.27
N ILE A 334 -6.52 17.50 2.32
CA ILE A 334 -7.83 18.13 2.17
C ILE A 334 -7.72 19.46 1.44
N SER A 335 -6.70 20.28 1.75
CA SER A 335 -6.44 21.55 1.05
C SER A 335 -6.18 21.30 -0.45
N ASP A 336 -5.35 20.32 -0.78
CA ASP A 336 -5.00 19.96 -2.16
C ASP A 336 -6.24 19.51 -2.98
N THR A 337 -7.36 19.09 -2.35
CA THR A 337 -8.59 18.73 -3.08
C THR A 337 -9.53 19.93 -3.34
N ARG A 338 -9.21 21.11 -2.80
CA ARG A 338 -10.04 22.32 -2.93
C ARG A 338 -9.49 23.34 -3.93
N GLY A 339 -8.24 23.20 -4.31
CA GLY A 339 -7.56 23.99 -5.33
C GLY A 339 -7.57 23.27 -6.67
#